data_8e116a30bf4db10cf65ac1556dc11cae
#
_entry.id   8e116a30bf4db10cf65ac1556dc11cae
#
_cell.length_a   1.000
_cell.length_b   1.000
_cell.length_c   1.000
_cell.angle_alpha   90.00
_cell.angle_beta   90.00
_cell.angle_gamma   90.00
#
_symmetry.space_group_name_H-M   'P 1'
#
loop_
_entity.id
_entity.type
_entity.pdbx_description
1 polymer ?
#
loop_
_entity_poly.entity_id
_entity_poly.type
_entity_poly.pdbx_seq_one_letter_code
_entity_poly.pdbx_strand_id
1 'polypeptide(L)'
;MRRVTGLRTTRSCGELVPKSAPKHIAIVGGGFSGLMTAVNLARLSTRPLQVTVINCRRPAGRGVACGTRRPEHLLNVAARNMSAFRDEPDHFLRWLRTRSEFDTMPEIELRERFIPRMVYGDYLRSIMHHHLQSADGMTPVTTEFVAGEVLDIEPAGDTVVIRLADSTAVEADRVVLATGNEPPAALPGSETLAGHAAWMGDPWQPLEQRLPGQGESIVVLGTGLTTVDVIISLRALGWMDSIHAISRHSWFPHSHFRGIEYPDFPPAGVDLADLGLEKLVALVQHHCALLYERNANPAIIVDKLRPHTQRIWSHFTREERLAFARRYAARWNIFRHRIAPDIHAQITNSQLTGQLQIHAAGIERVEASGSRLVVHLGNGESQTGDLVINATGPATKLTASRSLLLQNLLRRGLVAPDDTDMGVRVDPDHTIISGDGERSRLLLALGPLLRGTLWETIAVPELRAQAKWVAETLLEQPPAPVGETEFMMEYMI
;
A
#
# COMPACT_ATOMS: atom_id res chain seq x y z
N MET A 1 -19.35 -69.67 -22.54
CA MET A 1 -20.02 -68.51 -23.21
C MET A 1 -20.94 -67.86 -22.21
N ARG A 2 -20.52 -66.73 -21.65
CA ARG A 2 -21.41 -65.70 -21.04
C ARG A 2 -20.68 -64.37 -21.17
N ARG A 3 -21.25 -63.46 -21.98
CA ARG A 3 -20.82 -62.07 -22.15
C ARG A 3 -21.23 -61.27 -20.89
N VAL A 4 -20.29 -60.54 -20.31
CA VAL A 4 -20.60 -59.53 -19.30
C VAL A 4 -20.42 -58.16 -20.02
N THR A 5 -21.54 -57.48 -20.23
CA THR A 5 -21.61 -56.12 -20.73
C THR A 5 -21.45 -55.18 -19.56
N GLY A 6 -20.29 -54.47 -19.49
CA GLY A 6 -20.06 -53.37 -18.55
C GLY A 6 -20.65 -52.07 -19.07
N LEU A 7 -21.67 -51.57 -18.39
CA LEU A 7 -22.14 -50.20 -18.57
C LEU A 7 -21.08 -49.22 -18.02
N ARG A 8 -20.47 -48.43 -18.92
CA ARG A 8 -19.78 -47.21 -18.56
C ARG A 8 -20.81 -46.12 -18.34
N THR A 9 -21.05 -45.69 -17.13
CA THR A 9 -21.74 -44.47 -16.80
C THR A 9 -20.80 -43.29 -17.13
N THR A 10 -21.05 -42.62 -18.23
CA THR A 10 -20.52 -41.30 -18.53
C THR A 10 -21.14 -40.31 -17.56
N ARG A 11 -20.32 -39.78 -16.61
CA ARG A 11 -20.70 -38.57 -15.88
C ARG A 11 -20.86 -37.46 -16.91
N SER A 12 -22.08 -36.95 -17.05
CA SER A 12 -22.35 -35.73 -17.80
C SER A 12 -21.55 -34.56 -17.19
N CYS A 13 -20.69 -33.97 -17.99
CA CYS A 13 -20.19 -32.64 -17.71
C CYS A 13 -21.39 -31.70 -17.62
N GLY A 14 -21.72 -31.22 -16.42
CA GLY A 14 -22.73 -30.21 -16.25
C GLY A 14 -22.35 -29.01 -17.10
N GLU A 15 -23.19 -28.67 -18.05
CA GLU A 15 -23.08 -27.40 -18.77
C GLU A 15 -23.04 -26.26 -17.74
N LEU A 16 -21.94 -25.55 -17.70
CA LEU A 16 -21.82 -24.29 -16.97
C LEU A 16 -22.78 -23.30 -17.67
N VAL A 17 -23.94 -23.12 -17.06
CA VAL A 17 -24.86 -22.04 -17.46
C VAL A 17 -24.06 -20.75 -17.39
N PRO A 18 -23.98 -19.94 -18.45
CA PRO A 18 -23.25 -18.67 -18.40
C PRO A 18 -23.94 -17.82 -17.35
N LYS A 19 -23.20 -17.55 -16.25
CA LYS A 19 -23.68 -16.67 -15.18
C LYS A 19 -23.84 -15.27 -15.77
N SER A 20 -24.99 -14.64 -15.52
CA SER A 20 -25.18 -13.25 -15.87
C SER A 20 -24.10 -12.42 -15.16
N ALA A 21 -23.46 -11.50 -15.88
CA ALA A 21 -22.49 -10.59 -15.30
C ALA A 21 -23.10 -9.80 -14.13
N PRO A 22 -22.27 -9.39 -13.14
CA PRO A 22 -22.77 -8.71 -11.94
C PRO A 22 -23.50 -7.42 -12.30
N LYS A 23 -24.59 -7.16 -11.60
CA LYS A 23 -25.39 -5.94 -11.73
C LYS A 23 -25.08 -4.94 -10.63
N HIS A 24 -24.60 -5.42 -9.47
CA HIS A 24 -24.21 -4.61 -8.32
C HIS A 24 -22.86 -5.07 -7.78
N ILE A 25 -21.91 -4.13 -7.72
CA ILE A 25 -20.58 -4.35 -7.17
C ILE A 25 -20.40 -3.43 -5.96
N ALA A 26 -20.01 -3.99 -4.81
CA ALA A 26 -19.62 -3.22 -3.65
C ALA A 26 -18.07 -3.16 -3.55
N ILE A 27 -17.55 -1.99 -3.19
CA ILE A 27 -16.13 -1.75 -2.99
C ILE A 27 -15.93 -1.32 -1.53
N VAL A 28 -15.23 -2.14 -0.76
CA VAL A 28 -14.92 -1.86 0.64
C VAL A 28 -13.60 -1.12 0.75
N GLY A 29 -13.67 0.18 0.98
CA GLY A 29 -12.54 1.11 1.04
C GLY A 29 -12.54 2.13 -0.10
N GLY A 30 -12.69 3.40 0.26
CA GLY A 30 -12.74 4.54 -0.67
C GLY A 30 -11.40 5.27 -0.80
N GLY A 31 -10.25 4.59 -0.60
CA GLY A 31 -8.93 5.14 -0.89
C GLY A 31 -8.61 5.14 -2.39
N PHE A 32 -7.32 5.32 -2.74
CA PHE A 32 -6.87 5.30 -4.14
C PHE A 32 -7.35 4.05 -4.89
N SER A 33 -7.09 2.86 -4.32
CA SER A 33 -7.41 1.59 -4.97
C SER A 33 -8.91 1.42 -5.25
N GLY A 34 -9.75 1.64 -4.24
CA GLY A 34 -11.20 1.51 -4.39
C GLY A 34 -11.79 2.57 -5.32
N LEU A 35 -11.33 3.83 -5.21
CA LEU A 35 -11.75 4.89 -6.12
C LEU A 35 -11.40 4.55 -7.56
N MET A 36 -10.16 4.16 -7.84
CA MET A 36 -9.73 3.86 -9.22
C MET A 36 -10.38 2.60 -9.77
N THR A 37 -10.77 1.64 -8.93
CA THR A 37 -11.60 0.51 -9.34
C THR A 37 -12.98 0.99 -9.79
N ALA A 38 -13.66 1.84 -9.01
CA ALA A 38 -14.96 2.41 -9.38
C ALA A 38 -14.87 3.23 -10.69
N VAL A 39 -13.82 4.05 -10.82
CA VAL A 39 -13.57 4.85 -12.03
C VAL A 39 -13.35 3.96 -13.26
N ASN A 40 -12.56 2.88 -13.14
CA ASN A 40 -12.35 1.97 -14.26
C ASN A 40 -13.64 1.19 -14.61
N LEU A 41 -14.45 0.81 -13.63
CA LEU A 41 -15.79 0.24 -13.91
C LEU A 41 -16.66 1.23 -14.69
N ALA A 42 -16.66 2.51 -14.31
CA ALA A 42 -17.41 3.55 -15.02
C ALA A 42 -16.88 3.81 -16.44
N ARG A 43 -15.56 3.74 -16.66
CA ARG A 43 -14.93 3.93 -17.98
C ARG A 43 -15.09 2.74 -18.92
N LEU A 44 -15.12 1.52 -18.39
CA LEU A 44 -15.07 0.29 -19.18
C LEU A 44 -16.42 -0.39 -19.36
N SER A 45 -17.40 -0.15 -18.49
CA SER A 45 -18.69 -0.81 -18.59
C SER A 45 -19.50 -0.26 -19.76
N THR A 46 -20.03 -1.17 -20.57
CA THR A 46 -20.95 -0.88 -21.68
C THR A 46 -22.41 -1.21 -21.34
N ARG A 47 -22.68 -1.69 -20.11
CA ARG A 47 -23.99 -2.12 -19.64
C ARG A 47 -24.32 -1.49 -18.27
N PRO A 48 -25.61 -1.38 -17.91
CA PRO A 48 -26.02 -0.86 -16.62
C PRO A 48 -25.37 -1.63 -15.47
N LEU A 49 -24.75 -0.88 -14.54
CA LEU A 49 -24.06 -1.41 -13.38
C LEU A 49 -24.24 -0.47 -12.21
N GLN A 50 -24.58 -1.01 -11.04
CA GLN A 50 -24.53 -0.27 -9.77
C GLN A 50 -23.18 -0.53 -9.08
N VAL A 51 -22.55 0.54 -8.57
CA VAL A 51 -21.32 0.47 -7.79
C VAL A 51 -21.53 1.18 -6.46
N THR A 52 -21.38 0.48 -5.35
CA THR A 52 -21.43 1.08 -4.00
C THR A 52 -20.05 1.10 -3.40
N VAL A 53 -19.51 2.30 -3.13
CA VAL A 53 -18.20 2.49 -2.46
C VAL A 53 -18.45 2.76 -0.98
N ILE A 54 -18.03 1.83 -0.11
CA ILE A 54 -18.21 1.93 1.34
C ILE A 54 -16.90 2.41 1.97
N ASN A 55 -16.94 3.54 2.72
CA ASN A 55 -15.75 4.14 3.30
C ASN A 55 -16.00 4.69 4.72
N CYS A 56 -15.17 4.28 5.69
CA CYS A 56 -15.47 4.50 7.11
C CYS A 56 -14.94 5.82 7.69
N ARG A 57 -13.77 6.31 7.31
CA ARG A 57 -13.07 7.30 8.15
C ARG A 57 -12.73 8.63 7.47
N ARG A 58 -12.79 8.75 6.16
CA ARG A 58 -12.33 9.92 5.39
C ARG A 58 -13.21 10.12 4.15
N PRO A 59 -13.24 11.34 3.60
CA PRO A 59 -13.88 11.53 2.31
C PRO A 59 -13.34 10.54 1.28
N ALA A 60 -14.21 9.98 0.46
CA ALA A 60 -13.83 9.09 -0.63
C ALA A 60 -12.76 9.74 -1.53
N GLY A 61 -11.88 8.92 -2.09
CA GLY A 61 -10.79 9.31 -2.98
C GLY A 61 -9.46 9.66 -2.28
N ARG A 62 -9.43 9.91 -0.98
CA ARG A 62 -8.18 10.37 -0.33
C ARG A 62 -7.40 9.26 0.37
N GLY A 63 -8.06 8.32 1.03
CA GLY A 63 -7.40 7.29 1.84
C GLY A 63 -6.49 7.86 2.93
N VAL A 64 -5.63 7.02 3.52
CA VAL A 64 -4.67 7.46 4.56
C VAL A 64 -3.56 8.31 3.96
N ALA A 65 -2.95 7.86 2.85
CA ALA A 65 -1.76 8.49 2.27
C ALA A 65 -2.02 9.91 1.74
N CYS A 66 -3.19 10.15 1.11
CA CYS A 66 -3.53 11.43 0.47
C CYS A 66 -4.60 12.21 1.24
N GLY A 67 -5.00 11.72 2.42
CA GLY A 67 -5.98 12.36 3.30
C GLY A 67 -5.39 13.36 4.28
N THR A 68 -4.09 13.55 4.29
CA THR A 68 -3.43 14.58 5.10
C THR A 68 -3.86 15.98 4.66
N ARG A 69 -3.93 16.91 5.62
CA ARG A 69 -4.13 18.35 5.38
C ARG A 69 -2.84 19.16 5.53
N ARG A 70 -1.70 18.46 5.69
CA ARG A 70 -0.40 19.07 5.92
C ARG A 70 0.33 19.29 4.60
N PRO A 71 0.63 20.54 4.21
CA PRO A 71 1.32 20.84 2.97
C PRO A 71 2.76 20.32 2.94
N GLU A 72 3.38 20.15 4.12
CA GLU A 72 4.73 19.61 4.26
C GLU A 72 4.84 18.10 3.93
N HIS A 73 3.72 17.36 3.89
CA HIS A 73 3.71 15.95 3.50
C HIS A 73 3.78 15.84 1.98
N LEU A 74 4.97 15.66 1.44
CA LEU A 74 5.18 15.50 0.00
C LEU A 74 4.94 14.06 -0.45
N LEU A 75 4.60 13.90 -1.73
CA LEU A 75 4.68 12.62 -2.42
C LEU A 75 6.13 12.13 -2.41
N ASN A 76 6.31 10.83 -2.35
CA ASN A 76 7.63 10.19 -2.40
C ASN A 76 8.07 9.86 -3.83
N VAL A 77 7.32 10.32 -4.82
CA VAL A 77 7.54 10.08 -6.26
C VAL A 77 7.28 11.38 -6.98
N ALA A 78 8.09 11.69 -7.99
CA ALA A 78 7.96 12.90 -8.79
C ALA A 78 6.64 12.91 -9.60
N ALA A 79 6.12 14.10 -9.90
CA ALA A 79 4.81 14.29 -10.52
C ALA A 79 4.63 13.52 -11.83
N ARG A 80 5.69 13.36 -12.66
CA ARG A 80 5.64 12.61 -13.91
C ARG A 80 5.17 11.16 -13.78
N ASN A 81 5.37 10.54 -12.61
CA ASN A 81 5.04 9.14 -12.37
C ASN A 81 3.76 8.96 -11.51
N MET A 82 3.00 10.04 -11.32
CA MET A 82 1.85 10.06 -10.40
C MET A 82 0.50 10.10 -11.10
N SER A 83 0.42 9.85 -12.41
CA SER A 83 -0.88 9.68 -13.06
C SER A 83 -1.67 8.54 -12.43
N ALA A 84 -2.96 8.77 -12.16
CA ALA A 84 -3.88 7.74 -11.68
C ALA A 84 -4.32 6.78 -12.81
N PHE A 85 -4.08 7.12 -14.07
CA PHE A 85 -4.42 6.32 -15.24
C PHE A 85 -3.16 5.76 -15.88
N ARG A 86 -3.20 4.46 -16.21
CA ARG A 86 -2.10 3.80 -16.89
C ARG A 86 -1.99 4.23 -18.36
N ASP A 87 -3.12 4.33 -19.02
CA ASP A 87 -3.29 4.74 -20.40
C ASP A 87 -3.12 6.25 -20.67
N GLU A 88 -2.99 7.05 -19.60
CA GLU A 88 -2.78 8.50 -19.66
C GLU A 88 -1.63 8.94 -18.74
N PRO A 89 -0.36 8.67 -19.08
CA PRO A 89 0.78 8.90 -18.19
C PRO A 89 0.94 10.36 -17.74
N ASP A 90 0.55 11.32 -18.56
CA ASP A 90 0.66 12.76 -18.25
C ASP A 90 -0.65 13.37 -17.68
N HIS A 91 -1.65 12.55 -17.33
CA HIS A 91 -2.94 13.06 -16.84
C HIS A 91 -2.78 13.91 -15.57
N PHE A 92 -1.93 13.50 -14.63
CA PHE A 92 -1.67 14.30 -13.42
C PHE A 92 -0.97 15.63 -13.73
N LEU A 93 0.00 15.64 -14.66
CA LEU A 93 0.68 16.87 -15.09
C LEU A 93 -0.30 17.84 -15.77
N ARG A 94 -1.17 17.35 -16.67
CA ARG A 94 -2.22 18.16 -17.29
C ARG A 94 -3.16 18.76 -16.25
N TRP A 95 -3.56 17.96 -15.23
CA TRP A 95 -4.40 18.46 -14.15
C TRP A 95 -3.67 19.54 -13.31
N LEU A 96 -2.39 19.34 -12.98
CA LEU A 96 -1.61 20.35 -12.26
C LEU A 96 -1.57 21.69 -13.01
N ARG A 97 -1.50 21.67 -14.34
CA ARG A 97 -1.56 22.90 -15.19
C ARG A 97 -2.86 23.68 -15.06
N THR A 98 -3.93 23.09 -14.56
CA THR A 98 -5.19 23.81 -14.30
C THR A 98 -5.18 24.57 -12.98
N ARG A 99 -4.11 24.48 -12.20
CA ARG A 99 -3.99 25.11 -10.88
C ARG A 99 -3.00 26.27 -10.95
N SER A 100 -3.39 27.39 -10.37
CA SER A 100 -2.59 28.63 -10.40
C SER A 100 -1.19 28.49 -9.82
N GLU A 101 -0.99 27.56 -8.88
CA GLU A 101 0.32 27.31 -8.26
C GLU A 101 1.32 26.62 -9.21
N PHE A 102 0.84 26.01 -10.32
CA PHE A 102 1.66 25.21 -11.24
C PHE A 102 1.51 25.59 -12.72
N ASP A 103 0.61 26.51 -13.07
CA ASP A 103 0.26 26.83 -14.46
C ASP A 103 1.41 27.44 -15.26
N THR A 104 2.26 28.25 -14.62
CA THR A 104 3.42 28.93 -15.24
C THR A 104 4.75 28.22 -15.02
N MET A 105 4.78 27.14 -14.23
CA MET A 105 6.02 26.41 -13.91
C MET A 105 6.62 25.78 -15.19
N PRO A 106 7.95 25.86 -15.44
CA PRO A 106 8.56 25.16 -16.55
C PRO A 106 8.25 23.65 -16.56
N GLU A 107 8.01 23.06 -17.73
CA GLU A 107 7.59 21.64 -17.85
C GLU A 107 8.58 20.69 -17.17
N ILE A 108 9.88 20.91 -17.40
CA ILE A 108 10.93 20.07 -16.79
C ILE A 108 10.92 20.15 -15.27
N GLU A 109 10.62 21.31 -14.69
CA GLU A 109 10.52 21.49 -13.25
C GLU A 109 9.25 20.79 -12.71
N LEU A 110 8.11 21.00 -13.37
CA LEU A 110 6.84 20.40 -12.95
C LEU A 110 6.91 18.86 -12.95
N ARG A 111 7.49 18.28 -14.00
CA ARG A 111 7.64 16.83 -14.12
C ARG A 111 8.44 16.23 -12.96
N GLU A 112 9.44 16.94 -12.49
CA GLU A 112 10.36 16.49 -11.45
C GLU A 112 9.97 16.95 -10.03
N ARG A 113 8.88 17.72 -9.89
CA ARG A 113 8.41 18.24 -8.62
C ARG A 113 7.82 17.15 -7.73
N PHE A 114 8.13 17.19 -6.45
CA PHE A 114 7.46 16.41 -5.41
C PHE A 114 6.28 17.23 -4.87
N ILE A 115 5.08 16.81 -5.25
CA ILE A 115 3.84 17.55 -4.97
C ILE A 115 3.32 17.20 -3.56
N PRO A 116 2.73 18.16 -2.80
CA PRO A 116 2.06 17.85 -1.55
C PRO A 116 0.97 16.79 -1.71
N ARG A 117 0.91 15.83 -0.79
CA ARG A 117 -0.08 14.73 -0.83
C ARG A 117 -1.53 15.25 -0.79
N MET A 118 -1.78 16.37 -0.14
CA MET A 118 -3.10 17.01 -0.14
C MET A 118 -3.54 17.45 -1.53
N VAL A 119 -2.62 17.98 -2.35
CA VAL A 119 -2.88 18.36 -3.75
C VAL A 119 -3.20 17.13 -4.59
N TYR A 120 -2.47 16.03 -4.38
CA TYR A 120 -2.80 14.76 -5.02
C TYR A 120 -4.17 14.24 -4.59
N GLY A 121 -4.55 14.43 -3.33
CA GLY A 121 -5.91 14.15 -2.86
C GLY A 121 -6.99 14.97 -3.55
N ASP A 122 -6.70 16.23 -3.93
CA ASP A 122 -7.62 17.07 -4.72
C ASP A 122 -7.71 16.58 -6.16
N TYR A 123 -6.60 16.13 -6.75
CA TYR A 123 -6.58 15.46 -8.05
C TYR A 123 -7.49 14.21 -8.07
N LEU A 124 -7.38 13.34 -7.09
CA LEU A 124 -8.24 12.16 -6.99
C LEU A 124 -9.72 12.53 -6.82
N ARG A 125 -9.99 13.60 -6.09
CA ARG A 125 -11.36 14.13 -5.98
C ARG A 125 -11.89 14.64 -7.31
N SER A 126 -11.08 15.35 -8.10
CA SER A 126 -11.49 15.80 -9.43
C SER A 126 -11.82 14.64 -10.37
N ILE A 127 -11.05 13.55 -10.32
CA ILE A 127 -11.35 12.31 -11.05
C ILE A 127 -12.69 11.72 -10.59
N MET A 128 -12.91 11.63 -9.28
CA MET A 128 -14.17 11.14 -8.73
C MET A 128 -15.37 11.94 -9.24
N HIS A 129 -15.30 13.27 -9.18
CA HIS A 129 -16.38 14.13 -9.66
C HIS A 129 -16.63 13.93 -11.15
N HIS A 130 -15.57 13.90 -11.96
CA HIS A 130 -15.68 13.76 -13.41
C HIS A 130 -16.28 12.43 -13.84
N HIS A 131 -15.83 11.30 -13.26
CA HIS A 131 -16.22 9.97 -13.73
C HIS A 131 -17.40 9.34 -12.99
N LEU A 132 -17.66 9.72 -11.72
CA LEU A 132 -18.61 9.03 -10.86
C LEU A 132 -19.78 9.91 -10.40
N GLN A 133 -19.70 11.23 -10.54
CA GLN A 133 -20.73 12.17 -10.06
C GLN A 133 -21.23 13.12 -11.14
N SER A 134 -20.71 13.05 -12.37
CA SER A 134 -21.18 13.87 -13.48
C SER A 134 -22.59 13.47 -13.88
N ALA A 135 -23.47 14.45 -13.99
CA ALA A 135 -24.88 14.24 -14.37
C ALA A 135 -25.06 13.98 -15.88
N ASP A 136 -23.99 13.97 -16.66
CA ASP A 136 -24.03 14.00 -18.13
C ASP A 136 -24.43 12.67 -18.80
N GLY A 137 -24.75 11.63 -18.01
CA GLY A 137 -25.21 10.35 -18.54
C GLY A 137 -24.18 9.62 -19.44
N MET A 138 -22.90 9.99 -19.33
CA MET A 138 -21.83 9.47 -20.18
C MET A 138 -21.44 8.01 -19.87
N THR A 139 -21.88 7.49 -18.74
CA THR A 139 -21.63 6.09 -18.34
C THR A 139 -22.90 5.39 -17.93
N PRO A 140 -23.09 4.10 -18.26
CA PRO A 140 -24.22 3.31 -17.78
C PRO A 140 -24.07 2.90 -16.29
N VAL A 141 -23.03 3.36 -15.61
CA VAL A 141 -22.72 3.01 -14.22
C VAL A 141 -23.30 4.06 -13.27
N THR A 142 -24.07 3.60 -12.28
CA THR A 142 -24.55 4.42 -11.17
C THR A 142 -23.67 4.17 -9.97
N THR A 143 -23.07 5.22 -9.37
CA THR A 143 -22.20 5.10 -8.21
C THR A 143 -22.82 5.72 -6.97
N GLU A 144 -22.82 4.97 -5.87
CA GLU A 144 -23.25 5.40 -4.55
C GLU A 144 -22.06 5.37 -3.59
N PHE A 145 -21.97 6.38 -2.70
CA PHE A 145 -20.97 6.43 -1.64
C PHE A 145 -21.65 6.27 -0.28
N VAL A 146 -21.33 5.19 0.41
CA VAL A 146 -21.86 4.87 1.74
C VAL A 146 -20.79 5.15 2.79
N ALA A 147 -21.12 6.01 3.77
CA ALA A 147 -20.27 6.25 4.93
C ALA A 147 -20.55 5.19 5.99
N GLY A 148 -19.58 4.32 6.28
CA GLY A 148 -19.75 3.26 7.29
C GLY A 148 -18.52 2.36 7.40
N GLU A 149 -18.36 1.73 8.54
CA GLU A 149 -17.35 0.69 8.76
C GLU A 149 -17.99 -0.68 8.47
N VAL A 150 -17.39 -1.44 7.56
CA VAL A 150 -17.83 -2.81 7.27
C VAL A 150 -17.27 -3.74 8.34
N LEU A 151 -18.16 -4.47 8.99
CA LEU A 151 -17.80 -5.43 10.05
C LEU A 151 -17.79 -6.88 9.57
N ASP A 152 -18.64 -7.22 8.58
CA ASP A 152 -18.76 -8.58 8.09
C ASP A 152 -19.28 -8.61 6.64
N ILE A 153 -19.00 -9.71 5.95
CA ILE A 153 -19.54 -10.05 4.63
C ILE A 153 -20.01 -11.48 4.69
N GLU A 154 -21.31 -11.68 4.43
CA GLU A 154 -21.98 -12.97 4.53
C GLU A 154 -22.45 -13.43 3.15
N PRO A 155 -22.00 -14.59 2.65
CA PRO A 155 -22.56 -15.17 1.42
C PRO A 155 -24.06 -15.47 1.55
N ALA A 156 -24.83 -15.11 0.52
CA ALA A 156 -26.25 -15.33 0.42
C ALA A 156 -26.58 -15.91 -0.98
N GLY A 157 -26.20 -17.16 -1.22
CA GLY A 157 -26.29 -17.78 -2.53
C GLY A 157 -25.27 -17.21 -3.53
N ASP A 158 -25.74 -16.60 -4.60
CA ASP A 158 -24.90 -15.96 -5.63
C ASP A 158 -24.59 -14.46 -5.32
N THR A 159 -25.08 -13.94 -4.19
CA THR A 159 -24.89 -12.58 -3.69
C THR A 159 -24.19 -12.58 -2.33
N VAL A 160 -23.90 -11.41 -1.79
CA VAL A 160 -23.40 -11.20 -0.44
C VAL A 160 -24.20 -10.14 0.29
N VAL A 161 -24.28 -10.26 1.61
CA VAL A 161 -24.78 -9.23 2.51
C VAL A 161 -23.61 -8.63 3.28
N ILE A 162 -23.36 -7.35 3.10
CA ILE A 162 -22.29 -6.59 3.73
C ILE A 162 -22.88 -5.86 4.94
N ARG A 163 -22.38 -6.16 6.14
CA ARG A 163 -22.88 -5.58 7.38
C ARG A 163 -22.01 -4.43 7.86
N LEU A 164 -22.64 -3.31 8.17
CA LEU A 164 -21.98 -2.10 8.67
C LEU A 164 -22.14 -1.96 10.19
N ALA A 165 -21.29 -1.15 10.80
CA ALA A 165 -21.25 -0.93 12.24
C ALA A 165 -22.52 -0.25 12.80
N ASP A 166 -23.25 0.50 11.98
CA ASP A 166 -24.52 1.13 12.32
C ASP A 166 -25.74 0.21 12.18
N SER A 167 -25.50 -1.09 11.99
CA SER A 167 -26.53 -2.12 11.76
C SER A 167 -27.21 -2.06 10.40
N THR A 168 -26.78 -1.18 9.49
CA THR A 168 -27.24 -1.21 8.09
C THR A 168 -26.56 -2.33 7.31
N ALA A 169 -27.16 -2.70 6.17
CA ALA A 169 -26.60 -3.71 5.29
C ALA A 169 -26.70 -3.29 3.82
N VAL A 170 -25.72 -3.72 3.04
CA VAL A 170 -25.68 -3.56 1.58
C VAL A 170 -25.63 -4.95 0.96
N GLU A 171 -26.53 -5.23 0.02
CA GLU A 171 -26.50 -6.46 -0.79
C GLU A 171 -25.77 -6.18 -2.10
N ALA A 172 -24.92 -7.11 -2.56
CA ALA A 172 -24.19 -6.99 -3.81
C ALA A 172 -23.90 -8.36 -4.44
N ASP A 173 -23.70 -8.39 -5.76
CA ASP A 173 -23.32 -9.62 -6.48
C ASP A 173 -21.82 -9.94 -6.27
N ARG A 174 -20.99 -8.90 -6.14
CA ARG A 174 -19.53 -9.02 -5.97
C ARG A 174 -19.00 -7.96 -5.00
N VAL A 175 -17.94 -8.31 -4.32
CA VAL A 175 -17.26 -7.37 -3.41
C VAL A 175 -15.76 -7.28 -3.75
N VAL A 176 -15.25 -6.06 -3.75
CA VAL A 176 -13.82 -5.76 -3.86
C VAL A 176 -13.29 -5.27 -2.52
N LEU A 177 -12.34 -6.00 -1.95
CA LEU A 177 -11.64 -5.59 -0.73
C LEU A 177 -10.49 -4.64 -1.09
N ALA A 178 -10.69 -3.35 -0.87
CA ALA A 178 -9.73 -2.26 -1.08
C ALA A 178 -9.40 -1.53 0.24
N THR A 179 -9.29 -2.28 1.34
CA THR A 179 -9.24 -1.77 2.72
C THR A 179 -7.99 -0.96 3.06
N GLY A 180 -6.93 -1.06 2.23
CA GLY A 180 -5.68 -0.34 2.43
C GLY A 180 -4.82 -0.92 3.56
N ASN A 181 -3.94 -0.08 4.13
CA ASN A 181 -3.07 -0.46 5.25
C ASN A 181 -3.82 -0.41 6.58
N GLU A 182 -3.57 -1.38 7.44
CA GLU A 182 -3.97 -1.32 8.86
C GLU A 182 -3.09 -0.34 9.65
N PRO A 183 -3.56 0.19 10.80
CA PRO A 183 -2.73 0.91 11.75
C PRO A 183 -1.52 0.06 12.20
N PRO A 184 -0.48 0.68 12.79
CA PRO A 184 0.67 -0.06 13.32
C PRO A 184 0.25 -1.15 14.30
N ALA A 185 0.98 -2.26 14.31
CA ALA A 185 0.76 -3.32 15.28
C ALA A 185 0.99 -2.82 16.72
N ALA A 186 0.28 -3.41 17.68
CA ALA A 186 0.60 -3.19 19.08
C ALA A 186 2.03 -3.67 19.38
N LEU A 187 2.73 -2.90 20.20
CA LEU A 187 4.05 -3.27 20.72
C LEU A 187 3.89 -3.91 22.10
N PRO A 188 4.81 -4.78 22.53
CA PRO A 188 4.72 -5.38 23.86
C PRO A 188 4.61 -4.32 24.94
N GLY A 189 3.63 -4.47 25.84
CA GLY A 189 3.30 -3.51 26.90
C GLY A 189 2.41 -2.34 26.46
N SER A 190 2.29 -2.06 25.16
CA SER A 190 1.44 -0.95 24.69
C SER A 190 -0.05 -1.23 24.73
N GLU A 191 -0.45 -2.47 24.99
CA GLU A 191 -1.85 -2.88 25.11
C GLU A 191 -2.58 -2.17 26.26
N THR A 192 -1.85 -1.81 27.31
CA THR A 192 -2.38 -1.09 28.48
C THR A 192 -2.34 0.43 28.34
N LEU A 193 -1.74 0.94 27.25
CA LEU A 193 -1.52 2.37 27.05
C LEU A 193 -2.66 3.05 26.27
N ALA A 194 -3.72 2.33 25.93
CA ALA A 194 -4.88 2.92 25.26
C ALA A 194 -5.47 4.05 26.14
N GLY A 195 -5.49 5.29 25.62
CA GLY A 195 -5.94 6.47 26.35
C GLY A 195 -4.88 7.19 27.19
N HIS A 196 -3.66 6.66 27.33
CA HIS A 196 -2.57 7.36 27.99
C HIS A 196 -2.14 8.60 27.18
N ALA A 197 -2.05 9.77 27.83
CA ALA A 197 -1.78 11.04 27.14
C ALA A 197 -0.46 11.06 26.38
N ALA A 198 0.57 10.40 26.90
CA ALA A 198 1.90 10.29 26.27
C ALA A 198 1.97 9.18 25.19
N TRP A 199 0.92 8.39 24.92
CA TRP A 199 0.94 7.32 23.93
C TRP A 199 0.18 7.70 22.66
N MET A 200 0.85 7.68 21.51
CA MET A 200 0.24 7.81 20.20
C MET A 200 0.46 6.51 19.39
N GLY A 201 -0.51 5.59 19.50
CA GLY A 201 -0.45 4.27 18.83
C GLY A 201 -0.71 4.33 17.33
N ASP A 202 -1.38 5.37 16.84
CA ASP A 202 -1.58 5.67 15.42
C ASP A 202 -0.98 7.04 15.09
N PRO A 203 0.11 7.10 14.30
CA PRO A 203 0.83 8.33 13.98
C PRO A 203 0.04 9.31 13.11
N TRP A 204 -1.11 8.89 12.58
CA TRP A 204 -1.99 9.72 11.77
C TRP A 204 -3.05 10.48 12.58
N GLN A 205 -3.04 10.35 13.89
CA GLN A 205 -3.85 11.17 14.79
C GLN A 205 -3.39 12.64 14.76
N PRO A 206 -4.26 13.61 15.14
CA PRO A 206 -3.89 15.02 15.21
C PRO A 206 -2.73 15.25 16.18
N LEU A 207 -1.55 15.52 15.66
CA LEU A 207 -0.32 15.73 16.42
C LEU A 207 -0.35 17.04 17.20
N GLU A 208 -1.06 18.06 16.71
CA GLU A 208 -1.22 19.38 17.31
C GLU A 208 -1.80 19.34 18.71
N GLN A 209 -2.64 18.34 18.97
CA GLN A 209 -3.32 18.17 20.26
C GLN A 209 -2.50 17.37 21.28
N ARG A 210 -1.32 16.90 20.86
CA ARG A 210 -0.49 15.94 21.61
C ARG A 210 0.93 16.45 21.89
N LEU A 211 1.28 17.65 21.37
CA LEU A 211 2.64 18.18 21.56
C LEU A 211 2.95 18.34 23.06
N PRO A 212 4.08 17.81 23.52
CA PRO A 212 4.56 18.04 24.89
C PRO A 212 4.95 19.50 25.12
N GLY A 213 5.25 19.83 26.37
CA GLY A 213 5.74 21.16 26.76
C GLY A 213 7.16 21.43 26.26
N GLN A 214 7.57 22.70 26.32
CA GLN A 214 8.95 23.10 25.98
C GLN A 214 9.97 22.44 26.94
N GLY A 215 11.07 21.93 26.42
CA GLY A 215 12.09 21.21 27.18
C GLY A 215 11.80 19.73 27.41
N GLU A 216 10.64 19.24 26.92
CA GLU A 216 10.27 17.82 26.96
C GLU A 216 10.80 17.07 25.73
N SER A 217 10.61 15.75 25.68
CA SER A 217 11.18 14.89 24.65
C SER A 217 10.13 14.04 23.93
N ILE A 218 10.33 13.82 22.63
CA ILE A 218 9.50 12.95 21.83
C ILE A 218 10.29 11.70 21.40
N VAL A 219 9.71 10.52 21.63
CA VAL A 219 10.27 9.25 21.14
C VAL A 219 9.43 8.76 19.97
N VAL A 220 10.06 8.49 18.83
CA VAL A 220 9.42 7.95 17.63
C VAL A 220 9.91 6.53 17.40
N LEU A 221 8.99 5.57 17.41
CA LEU A 221 9.30 4.15 17.22
C LEU A 221 9.26 3.79 15.74
N GLY A 222 10.43 3.55 15.16
CA GLY A 222 10.66 3.34 13.73
C GLY A 222 11.53 4.45 13.11
N THR A 223 12.06 4.18 11.90
CA THR A 223 12.86 5.11 11.10
C THR A 223 12.47 5.11 9.62
N GLY A 224 11.26 4.63 9.30
CA GLY A 224 10.73 4.58 7.94
C GLY A 224 10.08 5.90 7.50
N LEU A 225 9.34 5.84 6.37
CA LEU A 225 8.64 7.01 5.81
C LEU A 225 7.65 7.66 6.80
N THR A 226 6.97 6.88 7.63
CA THR A 226 6.05 7.41 8.65
C THR A 226 6.79 8.27 9.67
N THR A 227 7.98 7.85 10.09
CA THR A 227 8.84 8.64 10.99
C THR A 227 9.28 9.95 10.33
N VAL A 228 9.61 9.92 9.04
CA VAL A 228 9.93 11.14 8.27
C VAL A 228 8.74 12.10 8.31
N ASP A 229 7.53 11.64 7.99
CA ASP A 229 6.32 12.46 8.02
C ASP A 229 6.06 13.05 9.43
N VAL A 230 6.27 12.26 10.50
CA VAL A 230 6.15 12.74 11.90
C VAL A 230 7.17 13.86 12.19
N ILE A 231 8.45 13.66 11.86
CA ILE A 231 9.50 14.66 12.11
C ILE A 231 9.21 15.96 11.37
N ILE A 232 8.82 15.88 10.08
CA ILE A 232 8.50 17.06 9.28
C ILE A 232 7.27 17.78 9.85
N SER A 233 6.26 17.04 10.32
CA SER A 233 5.10 17.62 10.99
C SER A 233 5.46 18.33 12.29
N LEU A 234 6.31 17.73 13.12
CA LEU A 234 6.82 18.34 14.36
C LEU A 234 7.55 19.67 14.06
N ARG A 235 8.36 19.68 12.99
CA ARG A 235 9.07 20.89 12.54
C ARG A 235 8.10 21.98 12.09
N ALA A 236 7.11 21.61 11.27
CA ALA A 236 6.08 22.54 10.78
C ALA A 236 5.24 23.12 11.94
N LEU A 237 5.07 22.37 13.03
CA LEU A 237 4.41 22.81 14.24
C LEU A 237 5.32 23.63 15.20
N GLY A 238 6.57 23.87 14.81
CA GLY A 238 7.53 24.65 15.61
C GLY A 238 8.21 23.86 16.73
N TRP A 239 8.09 22.52 16.74
CA TRP A 239 8.80 21.70 17.72
C TRP A 239 10.31 21.75 17.49
N MET A 240 11.06 22.26 18.46
CA MET A 240 12.51 22.46 18.36
C MET A 240 13.32 21.63 19.35
N ASP A 241 12.67 20.96 20.31
CA ASP A 241 13.31 20.12 21.31
C ASP A 241 13.68 18.72 20.76
N SER A 242 14.23 17.86 21.62
CA SER A 242 14.80 16.57 21.23
C SER A 242 13.76 15.57 20.69
N ILE A 243 14.15 14.88 19.62
CA ILE A 243 13.43 13.75 19.03
C ILE A 243 14.36 12.54 19.05
N HIS A 244 13.90 11.44 19.65
CA HIS A 244 14.61 10.16 19.69
C HIS A 244 13.93 9.16 18.77
N ALA A 245 14.53 8.81 17.62
CA ALA A 245 14.01 7.80 16.70
C ALA A 245 14.68 6.45 16.97
N ILE A 246 13.89 5.39 17.16
CA ILE A 246 14.39 4.07 17.56
C ILE A 246 14.02 3.03 16.52
N SER A 247 15.01 2.30 15.99
CA SER A 247 14.78 1.13 15.14
C SER A 247 15.96 0.15 15.21
N ARG A 248 15.71 -1.08 14.81
CA ARG A 248 16.70 -2.18 14.84
C ARG A 248 18.01 -1.88 14.13
N HIS A 249 17.97 -1.08 13.06
CA HIS A 249 19.11 -0.84 12.17
C HIS A 249 19.47 0.63 12.03
N SER A 250 18.72 1.56 12.64
CA SER A 250 18.90 3.02 12.53
C SER A 250 18.91 3.56 11.07
N TRP A 251 18.40 2.80 10.11
CA TRP A 251 18.37 3.22 8.71
C TRP A 251 17.21 4.17 8.44
N PHE A 252 17.50 5.29 7.77
CA PHE A 252 16.52 6.22 7.25
C PHE A 252 16.38 6.09 5.73
N PRO A 253 15.20 6.45 5.14
CA PRO A 253 15.03 6.51 3.70
C PRO A 253 16.05 7.44 3.04
N HIS A 254 16.61 6.99 1.91
CA HIS A 254 17.54 7.78 1.11
C HIS A 254 16.84 8.90 0.36
N SER A 255 17.61 9.92 -0.04
CA SER A 255 17.17 10.91 -1.01
C SER A 255 16.97 10.29 -2.39
N HIS A 256 16.05 10.84 -3.19
CA HIS A 256 16.06 10.60 -4.61
C HIS A 256 17.36 11.09 -5.24
N PHE A 257 17.80 10.41 -6.28
CA PHE A 257 18.98 10.74 -7.08
C PHE A 257 18.61 10.74 -8.57
N ARG A 258 19.49 11.30 -9.40
CA ARG A 258 19.30 11.37 -10.87
C ARG A 258 20.63 11.16 -11.58
N GLY A 259 20.52 10.85 -12.87
CA GLY A 259 21.66 10.83 -13.77
C GLY A 259 22.62 9.65 -13.58
N ILE A 260 22.19 8.56 -12.94
CA ILE A 260 23.01 7.36 -12.82
C ILE A 260 22.58 6.39 -13.94
N GLU A 261 23.46 6.20 -14.90
CA GLU A 261 23.33 5.14 -15.90
C GLU A 261 24.17 3.94 -15.47
N TYR A 262 23.56 2.77 -15.46
CA TYR A 262 24.24 1.52 -15.11
C TYR A 262 23.72 0.38 -16.00
N PRO A 263 24.23 0.25 -17.24
CA PRO A 263 23.76 -0.72 -18.22
C PRO A 263 24.11 -2.17 -17.86
N ASP A 264 25.10 -2.39 -16.98
CA ASP A 264 25.62 -3.73 -16.64
C ASP A 264 24.63 -4.58 -15.81
N PHE A 265 23.52 -3.99 -15.35
CA PHE A 265 22.48 -4.69 -14.60
C PHE A 265 21.09 -4.46 -15.21
N PRO A 266 20.25 -5.50 -15.36
CA PRO A 266 20.58 -6.92 -15.17
C PRO A 266 21.58 -7.40 -16.24
N PRO A 267 22.41 -8.43 -15.92
CA PRO A 267 23.34 -8.99 -16.92
C PRO A 267 22.58 -9.55 -18.12
N ALA A 268 23.14 -9.36 -19.32
CA ALA A 268 22.52 -9.84 -20.55
C ALA A 268 22.30 -11.37 -20.52
N GLY A 269 21.10 -11.80 -20.90
CA GLY A 269 20.74 -13.22 -20.96
C GLY A 269 20.43 -13.88 -19.60
N VAL A 270 20.44 -13.12 -18.49
CA VAL A 270 20.08 -13.62 -17.17
C VAL A 270 18.61 -13.33 -16.89
N ASP A 271 17.81 -14.38 -16.68
CA ASP A 271 16.48 -14.22 -16.11
C ASP A 271 16.58 -14.16 -14.58
N LEU A 272 16.28 -12.99 -14.04
CA LEU A 272 16.38 -12.75 -12.59
C LEU A 272 15.40 -13.61 -11.77
N ALA A 273 14.30 -14.04 -12.36
CA ALA A 273 13.29 -14.86 -11.67
C ALA A 273 13.75 -16.32 -11.45
N ASP A 274 14.68 -16.80 -12.29
CA ASP A 274 15.18 -18.18 -12.21
C ASP A 274 16.37 -18.35 -11.25
N LEU A 275 16.90 -17.25 -10.72
CA LEU A 275 18.09 -17.30 -9.85
C LEU A 275 17.84 -17.89 -8.47
N GLY A 276 16.63 -17.73 -7.93
CA GLY A 276 16.35 -17.93 -6.52
C GLY A 276 16.99 -16.85 -5.63
N LEU A 277 16.62 -16.82 -4.35
CA LEU A 277 16.95 -15.72 -3.44
C LEU A 277 18.48 -15.55 -3.24
N GLU A 278 19.19 -16.61 -2.97
CA GLU A 278 20.62 -16.51 -2.61
C GLU A 278 21.49 -15.99 -3.77
N LYS A 279 21.29 -16.52 -4.98
CA LYS A 279 22.04 -16.06 -6.15
C LYS A 279 21.65 -14.64 -6.55
N LEU A 280 20.37 -14.30 -6.45
CA LEU A 280 19.91 -12.94 -6.72
C LEU A 280 20.54 -11.94 -5.74
N VAL A 281 20.58 -12.26 -4.45
CA VAL A 281 21.22 -11.41 -3.43
C VAL A 281 22.71 -11.27 -3.69
N ALA A 282 23.41 -12.35 -4.02
CA ALA A 282 24.83 -12.30 -4.36
C ALA A 282 25.09 -11.41 -5.60
N LEU A 283 24.27 -11.53 -6.64
CA LEU A 283 24.36 -10.69 -7.84
C LEU A 283 24.13 -9.20 -7.50
N VAL A 284 23.09 -8.89 -6.72
CA VAL A 284 22.79 -7.51 -6.27
C VAL A 284 23.96 -6.94 -5.45
N GLN A 285 24.50 -7.71 -4.50
CA GLN A 285 25.62 -7.28 -3.66
C GLN A 285 26.86 -7.00 -4.49
N HIS A 286 27.17 -7.85 -5.47
CA HIS A 286 28.29 -7.65 -6.39
C HIS A 286 28.16 -6.32 -7.14
N HIS A 287 27.03 -6.06 -7.77
CA HIS A 287 26.81 -4.82 -8.51
C HIS A 287 26.75 -3.57 -7.59
N CYS A 288 26.23 -3.71 -6.39
CA CYS A 288 26.29 -2.64 -5.39
C CYS A 288 27.73 -2.30 -5.00
N ALA A 289 28.61 -3.30 -4.85
CA ALA A 289 30.03 -3.08 -4.55
C ALA A 289 30.74 -2.32 -5.69
N LEU A 290 30.51 -2.72 -6.96
CA LEU A 290 31.05 -2.03 -8.12
C LEU A 290 30.59 -0.55 -8.21
N LEU A 291 29.34 -0.28 -7.83
CA LEU A 291 28.84 1.10 -7.77
C LEU A 291 29.48 1.92 -6.64
N TYR A 292 29.69 1.34 -5.48
CA TYR A 292 30.40 2.01 -4.39
C TYR A 292 31.85 2.36 -4.76
N GLU A 293 32.57 1.48 -5.45
CA GLU A 293 33.90 1.75 -5.96
C GLU A 293 33.94 2.95 -6.94
N ARG A 294 32.83 3.17 -7.66
CA ARG A 294 32.66 4.31 -8.60
C ARG A 294 32.03 5.54 -7.94
N ASN A 295 31.85 5.55 -6.60
CA ASN A 295 31.13 6.60 -5.85
C ASN A 295 29.69 6.84 -6.39
N ALA A 296 29.07 5.82 -6.98
CA ALA A 296 27.71 5.89 -7.49
C ALA A 296 26.71 5.28 -6.50
N ASN A 297 25.47 5.78 -6.51
CA ASN A 297 24.43 5.31 -5.59
C ASN A 297 23.92 3.92 -5.97
N PRO A 298 24.07 2.89 -5.13
CA PRO A 298 23.67 1.51 -5.45
C PRO A 298 22.15 1.33 -5.50
N ALA A 299 21.35 2.30 -5.08
CA ALA A 299 19.90 2.22 -5.17
C ALA A 299 19.39 2.10 -6.62
N ILE A 300 20.22 2.43 -7.62
CA ILE A 300 19.90 2.19 -9.04
C ILE A 300 19.65 0.69 -9.33
N ILE A 301 20.29 -0.23 -8.59
CA ILE A 301 20.06 -1.67 -8.74
C ILE A 301 18.63 -2.03 -8.34
N VAL A 302 18.13 -1.41 -7.26
CA VAL A 302 16.74 -1.62 -6.82
C VAL A 302 15.75 -1.09 -7.85
N ASP A 303 16.02 0.08 -8.47
CA ASP A 303 15.19 0.62 -9.55
C ASP A 303 15.13 -0.33 -10.75
N LYS A 304 16.26 -0.91 -11.12
CA LYS A 304 16.34 -1.88 -12.22
C LYS A 304 15.74 -3.25 -11.91
N LEU A 305 15.69 -3.63 -10.62
CA LEU A 305 14.97 -4.83 -10.16
C LEU A 305 13.45 -4.65 -10.19
N ARG A 306 12.98 -3.43 -10.00
CA ARG A 306 11.58 -3.14 -9.76
C ARG A 306 10.62 -3.67 -10.83
N PRO A 307 10.88 -3.54 -12.15
CA PRO A 307 10.04 -4.13 -13.19
C PRO A 307 9.90 -5.65 -13.09
N HIS A 308 10.88 -6.32 -12.50
CA HIS A 308 10.94 -7.78 -12.38
C HIS A 308 10.44 -8.29 -11.03
N THR A 309 10.17 -7.39 -10.05
CA THR A 309 9.96 -7.78 -8.66
C THR A 309 8.79 -8.74 -8.46
N GLN A 310 7.64 -8.51 -9.08
CA GLN A 310 6.49 -9.40 -8.94
C GLN A 310 6.76 -10.78 -9.56
N ARG A 311 7.44 -10.82 -10.71
CA ARG A 311 7.83 -12.07 -11.35
C ARG A 311 8.86 -12.83 -10.51
N ILE A 312 9.90 -12.17 -10.01
CA ILE A 312 10.88 -12.75 -9.07
C ILE A 312 10.16 -13.30 -7.84
N TRP A 313 9.27 -12.52 -7.25
CA TRP A 313 8.52 -12.92 -6.04
C TRP A 313 7.64 -14.15 -6.28
N SER A 314 6.99 -14.25 -7.44
CA SER A 314 6.15 -15.41 -7.80
C SER A 314 6.96 -16.70 -7.96
N HIS A 315 8.25 -16.62 -8.36
CA HIS A 315 9.15 -17.77 -8.52
C HIS A 315 9.83 -18.18 -7.22
N PHE A 316 9.87 -17.30 -6.20
CA PHE A 316 10.44 -17.67 -4.91
C PHE A 316 9.59 -18.74 -4.21
N THR A 317 10.27 -19.72 -3.64
CA THR A 317 9.65 -20.67 -2.72
C THR A 317 9.12 -19.96 -1.47
N ARG A 318 8.27 -20.63 -0.71
CA ARG A 318 7.79 -20.13 0.58
C ARG A 318 8.95 -19.79 1.53
N GLU A 319 9.94 -20.65 1.60
CA GLU A 319 11.14 -20.49 2.44
C GLU A 319 11.94 -19.26 2.02
N GLU A 320 12.12 -19.03 0.73
CA GLU A 320 12.81 -17.85 0.17
C GLU A 320 12.05 -16.55 0.47
N ARG A 321 10.72 -16.54 0.30
CA ARG A 321 9.87 -15.38 0.66
C ARG A 321 10.00 -15.04 2.14
N LEU A 322 9.93 -16.03 3.03
CA LEU A 322 10.10 -15.84 4.47
C LEU A 322 11.54 -15.40 4.83
N ALA A 323 12.55 -15.94 4.16
CA ALA A 323 13.95 -15.54 4.35
C ALA A 323 14.17 -14.10 3.90
N PHE A 324 13.62 -13.71 2.74
CA PHE A 324 13.66 -12.33 2.26
C PHE A 324 12.98 -11.38 3.25
N ALA A 325 11.76 -11.67 3.68
CA ALA A 325 11.00 -10.85 4.62
C ALA A 325 11.77 -10.60 5.95
N ARG A 326 12.45 -11.63 6.45
CA ARG A 326 13.23 -11.52 7.70
C ARG A 326 14.58 -10.82 7.55
N ARG A 327 15.32 -11.06 6.45
CA ARG A 327 16.73 -10.66 6.33
C ARG A 327 16.93 -9.44 5.45
N TYR A 328 16.12 -9.26 4.41
CA TYR A 328 16.39 -8.29 3.35
C TYR A 328 15.32 -7.20 3.20
N ALA A 329 14.07 -7.45 3.62
CA ALA A 329 12.96 -6.53 3.41
C ALA A 329 13.21 -5.12 4.00
N ALA A 330 13.83 -5.02 5.18
CA ALA A 330 14.14 -3.73 5.78
C ALA A 330 15.12 -2.92 4.90
N ARG A 331 16.19 -3.58 4.39
CA ARG A 331 17.17 -2.95 3.52
C ARG A 331 16.57 -2.61 2.15
N TRP A 332 15.78 -3.52 1.58
CA TRP A 332 15.00 -3.26 0.37
C TRP A 332 14.17 -1.99 0.51
N ASN A 333 13.39 -1.88 1.57
CA ASN A 333 12.49 -0.74 1.80
C ASN A 333 13.25 0.60 1.87
N ILE A 334 14.44 0.65 2.45
CA ILE A 334 15.26 1.87 2.55
C ILE A 334 15.72 2.35 1.16
N PHE A 335 16.17 1.45 0.31
CA PHE A 335 16.60 1.80 -1.05
C PHE A 335 15.42 2.08 -1.98
N ARG A 336 14.31 1.36 -1.77
CA ARG A 336 13.11 1.42 -2.61
C ARG A 336 12.23 2.64 -2.31
N HIS A 337 12.02 2.94 -1.04
CA HIS A 337 11.13 4.00 -0.59
C HIS A 337 11.93 5.24 -0.20
N ARG A 338 12.34 5.99 -1.22
CA ARG A 338 13.09 7.24 -1.07
C ARG A 338 12.17 8.42 -0.75
N ILE A 339 12.78 9.53 -0.35
CA ILE A 339 12.11 10.79 -0.03
C ILE A 339 12.62 11.92 -0.91
N ALA A 340 11.83 12.99 -1.00
CA ALA A 340 12.21 14.21 -1.73
C ALA A 340 13.54 14.76 -1.19
N PRO A 341 14.42 15.30 -2.05
CA PRO A 341 15.72 15.85 -1.62
C PRO A 341 15.61 16.90 -0.52
N ASP A 342 14.62 17.80 -0.61
CA ASP A 342 14.39 18.84 0.39
C ASP A 342 14.01 18.27 1.76
N ILE A 343 13.20 17.20 1.77
CA ILE A 343 12.83 16.49 3.00
C ILE A 343 14.06 15.78 3.58
N HIS A 344 14.86 15.12 2.73
CA HIS A 344 16.09 14.47 3.17
C HIS A 344 17.05 15.47 3.80
N ALA A 345 17.22 16.66 3.20
CA ALA A 345 18.07 17.74 3.74
C ALA A 345 17.59 18.21 5.12
N GLN A 346 16.26 18.33 5.34
CA GLN A 346 15.70 18.69 6.65
C GLN A 346 15.99 17.62 7.71
N ILE A 347 15.82 16.33 7.38
CA ILE A 347 16.14 15.22 8.30
C ILE A 347 17.64 15.23 8.64
N THR A 348 18.51 15.36 7.62
CA THR A 348 19.96 15.42 7.82
C THR A 348 20.37 16.60 8.71
N ASN A 349 19.79 17.78 8.46
CA ASN A 349 20.05 18.96 9.29
C ASN A 349 19.62 18.73 10.76
N SER A 350 18.49 18.07 10.97
CA SER A 350 18.02 17.73 12.33
C SER A 350 18.97 16.80 13.08
N GLN A 351 19.65 15.89 12.36
CA GLN A 351 20.69 15.01 12.92
C GLN A 351 21.97 15.80 13.24
N LEU A 352 22.42 16.65 12.30
CA LEU A 352 23.63 17.45 12.47
C LEU A 352 23.54 18.44 13.63
N THR A 353 22.37 19.01 13.87
CA THR A 353 22.10 19.91 15.00
C THR A 353 21.91 19.18 16.33
N GLY A 354 21.89 17.84 16.33
CA GLY A 354 21.66 17.01 17.53
C GLY A 354 20.22 16.96 18.00
N GLN A 355 19.28 17.60 17.29
CA GLN A 355 17.89 17.58 17.67
C GLN A 355 17.23 16.22 17.36
N LEU A 356 17.61 15.54 16.26
CA LEU A 356 17.22 14.18 15.96
C LEU A 356 18.34 13.23 16.36
N GLN A 357 18.08 12.40 17.34
CA GLN A 357 18.98 11.33 17.79
C GLN A 357 18.41 9.99 17.34
N ILE A 358 19.26 9.13 16.76
CA ILE A 358 18.84 7.82 16.25
C ILE A 358 19.49 6.73 17.10
N HIS A 359 18.64 5.81 17.58
CA HIS A 359 19.05 4.68 18.41
C HIS A 359 18.89 3.38 17.64
N ALA A 360 20.00 2.65 17.48
CA ALA A 360 20.02 1.33 16.82
C ALA A 360 19.72 0.22 17.86
N ALA A 361 18.44 -0.04 18.12
CA ALA A 361 18.03 -1.09 19.04
C ALA A 361 16.64 -1.66 18.67
N GLY A 362 16.41 -2.91 19.03
CA GLY A 362 15.06 -3.49 19.02
C GLY A 362 14.22 -2.90 20.14
N ILE A 363 12.93 -2.74 19.93
CA ILE A 363 11.97 -2.35 20.97
C ILE A 363 11.56 -3.62 21.70
N GLU A 364 11.83 -3.70 22.99
CA GLU A 364 11.46 -4.83 23.83
C GLU A 364 10.04 -4.66 24.39
N ARG A 365 9.78 -3.53 25.04
CA ARG A 365 8.45 -3.16 25.54
C ARG A 365 8.31 -1.65 25.76
N VAL A 366 7.08 -1.20 25.92
CA VAL A 366 6.73 0.17 26.29
C VAL A 366 5.87 0.12 27.54
N GLU A 367 6.17 0.95 28.55
CA GLU A 367 5.41 0.99 29.78
C GLU A 367 5.22 2.43 30.30
N ALA A 368 4.15 2.61 31.09
CA ALA A 368 3.88 3.88 31.73
C ALA A 368 4.77 4.12 32.96
N SER A 369 5.26 5.35 33.11
CA SER A 369 5.99 5.82 34.28
C SER A 369 5.45 7.21 34.67
N GLY A 370 4.38 7.22 35.45
CA GLY A 370 3.64 8.45 35.77
C GLY A 370 2.99 9.04 34.50
N SER A 371 3.26 10.31 34.22
CA SER A 371 2.79 11.00 32.99
C SER A 371 3.60 10.68 31.74
N ARG A 372 4.77 10.05 31.88
CA ARG A 372 5.72 9.73 30.81
C ARG A 372 5.67 8.25 30.44
N LEU A 373 6.32 7.91 29.34
CA LEU A 373 6.52 6.52 28.93
C LEU A 373 8.00 6.16 28.88
N VAL A 374 8.29 4.91 29.22
CA VAL A 374 9.62 4.31 29.12
C VAL A 374 9.58 3.25 28.01
N VAL A 375 10.49 3.39 27.05
CA VAL A 375 10.73 2.41 25.98
C VAL A 375 11.96 1.60 26.36
N HIS A 376 11.78 0.31 26.64
CA HIS A 376 12.88 -0.62 26.92
C HIS A 376 13.42 -1.17 25.61
N LEU A 377 14.74 -1.21 25.50
CA LEU A 377 15.46 -1.58 24.29
C LEU A 377 16.15 -2.94 24.47
N GLY A 378 16.23 -3.72 23.40
CA GLY A 378 16.82 -5.06 23.41
C GLY A 378 18.35 -5.10 23.69
N ASN A 379 19.00 -3.94 23.81
CA ASN A 379 20.39 -3.83 24.26
C ASN A 379 20.52 -3.54 25.77
N GLY A 380 19.41 -3.56 26.50
CA GLY A 380 19.35 -3.29 27.93
C GLY A 380 19.25 -1.81 28.33
N GLU A 381 19.28 -0.89 27.37
CA GLU A 381 19.03 0.54 27.60
C GLU A 381 17.54 0.85 27.66
N SER A 382 17.19 2.06 28.05
CA SER A 382 15.84 2.59 27.99
C SER A 382 15.80 4.04 27.55
N GLN A 383 14.75 4.42 26.84
CA GLN A 383 14.50 5.80 26.45
C GLN A 383 13.16 6.26 27.03
N THR A 384 13.19 7.38 27.77
CA THR A 384 11.97 7.99 28.32
C THR A 384 11.49 9.10 27.40
N GLY A 385 10.17 9.19 27.18
CA GLY A 385 9.55 10.24 26.37
C GLY A 385 8.30 10.81 27.03
N ASP A 386 8.07 12.10 26.83
CA ASP A 386 6.87 12.81 27.23
C ASP A 386 5.73 12.56 26.20
N LEU A 387 6.12 12.22 24.97
CA LEU A 387 5.25 11.66 23.94
C LEU A 387 5.99 10.51 23.24
N VAL A 388 5.35 9.35 23.12
CA VAL A 388 5.87 8.20 22.36
C VAL A 388 4.93 7.88 21.20
N ILE A 389 5.45 7.91 19.97
CA ILE A 389 4.68 7.76 18.73
C ILE A 389 5.05 6.44 18.07
N ASN A 390 4.06 5.58 17.83
CA ASN A 390 4.25 4.32 17.10
C ASN A 390 4.27 4.57 15.58
N ALA A 391 5.45 4.75 15.01
CA ALA A 391 5.71 4.91 13.58
C ALA A 391 6.40 3.67 12.96
N THR A 392 6.18 2.48 13.52
CA THR A 392 6.77 1.21 13.05
C THR A 392 6.25 0.74 11.69
N GLY A 393 5.28 1.46 11.12
CA GLY A 393 4.61 1.13 9.86
C GLY A 393 3.36 0.28 10.06
N PRO A 394 2.60 0.03 8.98
CA PRO A 394 1.35 -0.71 9.05
C PRO A 394 1.55 -2.15 9.53
N ALA A 395 0.57 -2.67 10.28
CA ALA A 395 0.51 -4.09 10.60
C ALA A 395 0.37 -4.90 9.29
N THR A 396 1.13 -5.99 9.18
CA THR A 396 1.17 -6.80 7.96
C THR A 396 0.68 -8.22 8.16
N LYS A 397 0.63 -8.73 9.40
CA LYS A 397 0.16 -10.09 9.68
C LYS A 397 -1.37 -10.17 9.59
N LEU A 398 -1.87 -10.87 8.58
CA LEU A 398 -3.30 -11.02 8.35
C LEU A 398 -4.00 -11.77 9.50
N THR A 399 -3.38 -12.86 10.01
CA THR A 399 -3.93 -13.66 11.12
C THR A 399 -3.97 -12.90 12.46
N ALA A 400 -3.18 -11.83 12.58
CA ALA A 400 -3.17 -10.92 13.73
C ALA A 400 -3.88 -9.57 13.45
N SER A 401 -4.66 -9.48 12.38
CA SER A 401 -5.42 -8.28 12.03
C SER A 401 -6.39 -7.90 13.15
N ARG A 402 -6.49 -6.60 13.41
CA ARG A 402 -7.47 -6.02 14.35
C ARG A 402 -8.78 -5.61 13.65
N SER A 403 -8.85 -5.71 12.35
CA SER A 403 -10.07 -5.46 11.58
C SER A 403 -11.10 -6.55 11.83
N LEU A 404 -12.26 -6.18 12.38
CA LEU A 404 -13.36 -7.13 12.58
C LEU A 404 -13.79 -7.79 11.26
N LEU A 405 -13.79 -7.03 10.17
CA LEU A 405 -14.05 -7.56 8.83
C LEU A 405 -13.10 -8.71 8.49
N LEU A 406 -11.78 -8.47 8.58
CA LEU A 406 -10.79 -9.49 8.20
C LEU A 406 -10.85 -10.70 9.13
N GLN A 407 -11.05 -10.48 10.44
CA GLN A 407 -11.26 -11.58 11.41
C GLN A 407 -12.50 -12.42 11.07
N ASN A 408 -13.61 -11.79 10.68
CA ASN A 408 -14.82 -12.49 10.31
C ASN A 408 -14.66 -13.29 9.02
N LEU A 409 -14.02 -12.69 7.99
CA LEU A 409 -13.72 -13.38 6.73
C LEU A 409 -12.81 -14.58 6.93
N LEU A 410 -11.75 -14.46 7.75
CA LEU A 410 -10.87 -15.57 8.11
C LEU A 410 -11.62 -16.68 8.85
N ARG A 411 -12.42 -16.33 9.86
CA ARG A 411 -13.20 -17.29 10.66
C ARG A 411 -14.20 -18.07 9.81
N ARG A 412 -14.79 -17.43 8.80
CA ARG A 412 -15.71 -18.06 7.86
C ARG A 412 -14.99 -18.85 6.77
N GLY A 413 -13.66 -18.75 6.67
CA GLY A 413 -12.89 -19.36 5.59
C GLY A 413 -13.10 -18.70 4.22
N LEU A 414 -13.69 -17.52 4.18
CA LEU A 414 -13.92 -16.77 2.92
C LEU A 414 -12.63 -16.18 2.34
N VAL A 415 -11.62 -16.01 3.16
CA VAL A 415 -10.26 -15.65 2.77
C VAL A 415 -9.27 -16.60 3.43
N ALA A 416 -8.14 -16.83 2.77
CA ALA A 416 -7.00 -17.52 3.32
C ALA A 416 -5.80 -16.59 3.41
N PRO A 417 -4.93 -16.70 4.45
CA PRO A 417 -3.66 -16.01 4.43
C PRO A 417 -2.79 -16.57 3.29
N ASP A 418 -1.95 -15.69 2.74
CA ASP A 418 -0.88 -16.13 1.85
C ASP A 418 0.21 -16.90 2.62
N ASP A 419 1.18 -17.47 1.89
CA ASP A 419 2.24 -18.32 2.49
C ASP A 419 3.13 -17.59 3.51
N THR A 420 3.11 -16.25 3.52
CA THR A 420 3.93 -15.41 4.41
C THR A 420 3.11 -14.76 5.53
N ASP A 421 1.79 -14.93 5.52
CA ASP A 421 0.84 -14.24 6.42
C ASP A 421 0.88 -12.70 6.29
N MET A 422 1.26 -12.18 5.12
CA MET A 422 1.33 -10.73 4.88
C MET A 422 0.14 -10.18 4.09
N GLY A 423 -0.87 -11.01 3.84
CA GLY A 423 -2.07 -10.62 3.12
C GLY A 423 -2.95 -11.81 2.78
N VAL A 424 -3.95 -11.57 1.93
CA VAL A 424 -4.85 -12.61 1.44
C VAL A 424 -4.27 -13.30 0.21
N ARG A 425 -4.57 -14.59 0.06
CA ARG A 425 -4.23 -15.35 -1.12
C ARG A 425 -5.20 -15.00 -2.25
N VAL A 426 -4.65 -14.69 -3.43
CA VAL A 426 -5.43 -14.40 -4.63
C VAL A 426 -4.86 -15.12 -5.85
N ASP A 427 -5.71 -15.33 -6.84
CA ASP A 427 -5.32 -15.70 -8.20
C ASP A 427 -4.74 -14.50 -8.98
N PRO A 428 -4.08 -14.72 -10.14
CA PRO A 428 -3.56 -13.64 -10.96
C PRO A 428 -4.58 -12.58 -11.40
N ASP A 429 -5.86 -12.91 -11.44
CA ASP A 429 -6.95 -11.98 -11.75
C ASP A 429 -7.52 -11.26 -10.52
N HIS A 430 -6.82 -11.33 -9.39
CA HIS A 430 -7.20 -10.73 -8.11
C HIS A 430 -8.43 -11.37 -7.41
N THR A 431 -8.94 -12.48 -7.92
CA THR A 431 -9.98 -13.27 -7.23
C THR A 431 -9.39 -13.88 -5.96
N ILE A 432 -10.08 -13.75 -4.84
CA ILE A 432 -9.64 -14.32 -3.56
C ILE A 432 -9.70 -15.85 -3.59
N ILE A 433 -8.71 -16.50 -3.00
CA ILE A 433 -8.71 -17.92 -2.71
C ILE A 433 -9.19 -18.11 -1.27
N SER A 434 -10.23 -18.89 -1.09
CA SER A 434 -10.84 -19.23 0.21
C SER A 434 -10.00 -20.20 1.02
N GLY A 435 -10.42 -20.47 2.26
CA GLY A 435 -9.71 -21.37 3.18
C GLY A 435 -9.66 -22.82 2.74
N ASP A 436 -10.61 -23.27 1.93
CA ASP A 436 -10.66 -24.60 1.29
C ASP A 436 -9.82 -24.70 0.01
N GLY A 437 -9.20 -23.59 -0.42
CA GLY A 437 -8.37 -23.53 -1.62
C GLY A 437 -9.13 -23.22 -2.90
N GLU A 438 -10.44 -22.99 -2.84
CA GLU A 438 -11.26 -22.69 -4.00
C GLU A 438 -11.26 -21.19 -4.36
N ARG A 439 -11.44 -20.88 -5.63
CA ARG A 439 -11.61 -19.50 -6.08
C ARG A 439 -12.95 -18.95 -5.63
N SER A 440 -12.92 -17.80 -4.98
CA SER A 440 -14.14 -17.10 -4.61
C SER A 440 -14.92 -16.65 -5.86
N ARG A 441 -16.24 -16.88 -5.85
CA ARG A 441 -17.13 -16.32 -6.87
C ARG A 441 -17.61 -14.91 -6.54
N LEU A 442 -17.34 -14.46 -5.30
CA LEU A 442 -17.96 -13.29 -4.70
C LEU A 442 -16.94 -12.18 -4.37
N LEU A 443 -15.68 -12.57 -4.06
CA LEU A 443 -14.72 -11.66 -3.46
C LEU A 443 -13.47 -11.50 -4.33
N LEU A 444 -13.04 -10.25 -4.51
CA LEU A 444 -11.76 -9.85 -5.10
C LEU A 444 -11.02 -8.95 -4.11
N ALA A 445 -9.71 -8.84 -4.25
CA ALA A 445 -8.89 -7.96 -3.43
C ALA A 445 -7.83 -7.23 -4.24
N LEU A 446 -7.41 -6.04 -3.77
CA LEU A 446 -6.29 -5.30 -4.32
C LEU A 446 -5.58 -4.44 -3.27
N GLY A 447 -4.41 -3.95 -3.63
CA GLY A 447 -3.61 -3.08 -2.79
C GLY A 447 -2.84 -3.82 -1.69
N PRO A 448 -2.62 -3.20 -0.53
CA PRO A 448 -1.79 -3.75 0.55
C PRO A 448 -2.17 -5.14 1.04
N LEU A 449 -3.43 -5.55 0.89
CA LEU A 449 -3.89 -6.91 1.19
C LEU A 449 -3.20 -8.00 0.34
N LEU A 450 -2.56 -7.64 -0.77
CA LEU A 450 -1.87 -8.57 -1.67
C LEU A 450 -0.36 -8.63 -1.43
N ARG A 451 0.14 -8.05 -0.34
CA ARG A 451 1.57 -7.91 -0.09
C ARG A 451 2.33 -9.22 -0.12
N GLY A 452 1.79 -10.26 0.47
CA GLY A 452 2.43 -11.57 0.49
C GLY A 452 2.38 -12.30 -0.85
N THR A 453 1.35 -12.05 -1.67
CA THR A 453 1.22 -12.62 -3.00
C THR A 453 2.05 -11.88 -4.06
N LEU A 454 2.10 -10.53 -4.01
CA LEU A 454 2.70 -9.70 -5.05
C LEU A 454 3.97 -8.94 -4.63
N TRP A 455 4.24 -8.77 -3.35
CA TRP A 455 5.26 -7.95 -2.72
C TRP A 455 5.12 -6.45 -3.03
N GLU A 456 5.33 -6.01 -4.28
CA GLU A 456 5.13 -4.62 -4.72
C GLU A 456 3.65 -4.38 -5.04
N THR A 457 2.93 -3.72 -4.12
CA THR A 457 1.47 -3.55 -4.20
C THR A 457 0.97 -2.33 -3.42
N ILE A 458 1.82 -1.28 -3.24
CA ILE A 458 1.47 -0.12 -2.42
C ILE A 458 1.71 1.23 -3.10
N ALA A 459 2.43 1.29 -4.21
CA ALA A 459 2.67 2.53 -4.92
C ALA A 459 1.64 2.74 -6.07
N VAL A 460 1.46 4.01 -6.48
CA VAL A 460 0.47 4.38 -7.49
C VAL A 460 0.58 3.59 -8.80
N PRO A 461 1.78 3.36 -9.39
CA PRO A 461 1.91 2.58 -10.61
C PRO A 461 1.31 1.18 -10.50
N GLU A 462 1.63 0.45 -9.42
CA GLU A 462 1.10 -0.89 -9.17
C GLU A 462 -0.41 -0.86 -8.89
N LEU A 463 -0.85 0.09 -8.05
CA LEU A 463 -2.26 0.18 -7.64
C LEU A 463 -3.19 0.57 -8.81
N ARG A 464 -2.77 1.46 -9.70
CA ARG A 464 -3.57 1.83 -10.89
C ARG A 464 -3.74 0.67 -11.86
N ALA A 465 -2.69 -0.16 -12.02
CA ALA A 465 -2.76 -1.37 -12.83
C ALA A 465 -3.71 -2.40 -12.21
N GLN A 466 -3.58 -2.68 -10.92
CA GLN A 466 -4.47 -3.59 -10.19
C GLN A 466 -5.94 -3.15 -10.26
N ALA A 467 -6.22 -1.85 -10.08
CA ALA A 467 -7.57 -1.31 -10.14
C ALA A 467 -8.22 -1.50 -11.51
N LYS A 468 -7.45 -1.37 -12.59
CA LYS A 468 -7.90 -1.66 -13.95
C LYS A 468 -8.16 -3.15 -14.16
N TRP A 469 -7.24 -4.02 -13.78
CA TRP A 469 -7.41 -5.47 -13.89
C TRP A 469 -8.61 -5.99 -13.10
N VAL A 470 -8.81 -5.53 -11.87
CA VAL A 470 -10.00 -5.89 -11.08
C VAL A 470 -11.29 -5.47 -11.79
N ALA A 471 -11.32 -4.28 -12.40
CA ALA A 471 -12.49 -3.84 -13.16
C ALA A 471 -12.70 -4.70 -14.42
N GLU A 472 -11.65 -5.03 -15.17
CA GLU A 472 -11.71 -5.93 -16.34
C GLU A 472 -12.19 -7.32 -15.92
N THR A 473 -11.68 -7.90 -14.83
CA THR A 473 -12.15 -9.19 -14.28
C THR A 473 -13.63 -9.16 -13.94
N LEU A 474 -14.10 -8.11 -13.26
CA LEU A 474 -15.52 -7.94 -12.88
C LEU A 474 -16.46 -7.76 -14.08
N LEU A 475 -15.96 -7.16 -15.15
CA LEU A 475 -16.69 -6.97 -16.40
C LEU A 475 -16.55 -8.14 -17.38
N GLU A 476 -15.83 -9.21 -16.98
CA GLU A 476 -15.55 -10.40 -17.81
C GLU A 476 -14.85 -10.03 -19.14
N GLN A 477 -14.05 -8.98 -19.12
CA GLN A 477 -13.26 -8.53 -20.27
C GLN A 477 -11.87 -9.21 -20.24
N PRO A 478 -11.35 -9.65 -21.40
CA PRO A 478 -9.98 -10.15 -21.44
C PRO A 478 -9.01 -9.00 -21.08
N PRO A 479 -8.01 -9.23 -20.23
CA PRO A 479 -7.03 -8.21 -19.92
C PRO A 479 -6.33 -7.75 -21.20
N ALA A 480 -6.18 -6.44 -21.36
CA ALA A 480 -5.45 -5.89 -22.50
C ALA A 480 -3.99 -6.39 -22.44
N PRO A 481 -3.41 -6.86 -23.57
CA PRO A 481 -2.02 -7.31 -23.60
C PRO A 481 -1.11 -6.14 -23.20
N VAL A 482 -0.28 -6.38 -22.19
CA VAL A 482 0.70 -5.40 -21.71
C VAL A 482 1.97 -5.58 -22.53
N GLY A 483 2.37 -4.59 -23.30
CA GLY A 483 3.67 -4.58 -23.98
C GLY A 483 4.80 -4.54 -22.94
N GLU A 484 5.80 -5.43 -23.07
CA GLU A 484 6.97 -5.45 -22.16
C GLU A 484 7.66 -4.07 -22.05
N THR A 485 7.70 -3.32 -23.15
CA THR A 485 8.31 -1.98 -23.19
C THR A 485 7.52 -0.93 -22.40
N GLU A 486 6.18 -1.00 -22.41
CA GLU A 486 5.32 -0.11 -21.59
C GLU A 486 5.48 -0.41 -20.10
N PHE A 487 5.62 -1.68 -19.74
CA PHE A 487 5.88 -2.11 -18.37
C PHE A 487 7.22 -1.57 -17.86
N MET A 488 8.27 -1.62 -18.68
CA MET A 488 9.61 -1.12 -18.31
C MET A 488 9.64 0.40 -18.10
N MET A 489 8.97 1.20 -18.95
CA MET A 489 8.96 2.66 -18.81
C MET A 489 8.17 3.13 -17.56
N GLU A 490 7.18 2.38 -17.13
CA GLU A 490 6.33 2.71 -15.97
C GLU A 490 7.12 2.74 -14.65
N TYR A 491 8.22 1.99 -14.57
CA TYR A 491 9.03 1.83 -13.36
C TYR A 491 10.34 2.62 -13.34
N MET A 492 10.70 3.30 -14.42
CA MET A 492 11.87 4.19 -14.45
C MET A 492 11.57 5.47 -13.63
N ILE A 493 12.10 5.55 -12.42
CA ILE A 493 11.96 6.68 -11.49
C ILE A 493 13.13 7.65 -11.62
#